data_6fda07d9cd643b55a24df824f6197b43
#
_entry.id   6fda07d9cd643b55a24df824f6197b43
#
_cell.length_a   1.000
_cell.length_b   1.000
_cell.length_c   1.000
_cell.angle_alpha   90.00
_cell.angle_beta   90.00
_cell.angle_gamma   90.00
#
_symmetry.space_group_name_H-M   'P 1'
#
loop_
_entity.id
_entity.type
_entity.pdbx_description
1 polymer ?
#
loop_
_entity_poly.entity_id
_entity_poly.type
_entity_poly.pdbx_seq_one_letter_code
_entity_poly.pdbx_strand_id
1 'polypeptide(L)'
;TALSGGQKTRVSLGKLLLTKPDILLLDEPTNHLDMESIAWLETYLRNYSGAVIIVAHDRYFLDRVVTKIIELDMGHCTVFSGNYSAYSDKKAMLRDAAIRAYLNQQQEIRHQEAVIAKLKSFNREKSIKRAESREKMLDKIDRLEKPVQTNDSMDIRLEPDVVSGNDVLTVTDLSKSFDTQTLFTNVDFEIKRGERVAVIGNNGTGKTTLLKIINGIIPADSGQIRLGSKVHIGYYDQEHQVLHMDKTLFQEIQDTYPNMNNTQIRNTLAAFLFTGDDVFKLIRDLSGGERGRVSLAKLMLSDANFLLLDEPTNHLDITSKEILESALNRYTGTVLYVSHDRYFINRTATRILDLTNGSFINYIGNYDYYLEKKEDVEAAFAARQMAQTAANHPTGTNSPQAASTTSSISSSRTSQTAMTASSAGSPADGKIDWKVQKEERARLRKRQNELKKVEDKIHELETRDGEIDELLSQED
;
A
#
# COMPACT_ATOMS: atom_id res chain seq x y z
N THR A 1 19.42 9.83 31.45
CA THR A 1 18.21 9.40 30.75
C THR A 1 18.61 8.36 29.73
N ALA A 2 18.04 7.15 29.80
CA ALA A 2 18.29 6.09 28.81
C ALA A 2 17.59 6.46 27.50
N LEU A 3 18.32 6.43 26.39
CA LEU A 3 17.77 6.64 25.06
C LEU A 3 16.87 5.45 24.66
N SER A 4 15.75 5.73 23.97
CA SER A 4 14.94 4.68 23.35
C SER A 4 15.71 3.94 22.25
N GLY A 5 15.25 2.73 21.87
CA GLY A 5 15.88 1.95 20.80
C GLY A 5 16.07 2.76 19.51
N GLY A 6 15.03 3.40 19.02
CA GLY A 6 15.08 4.24 17.82
C GLY A 6 15.98 5.47 17.95
N GLN A 7 16.08 6.06 19.15
CA GLN A 7 17.03 7.17 19.41
C GLN A 7 18.48 6.68 19.35
N LYS A 8 18.78 5.49 19.91
CA LYS A 8 20.11 4.88 19.83
C LYS A 8 20.51 4.61 18.39
N THR A 9 19.62 4.07 17.58
CA THR A 9 19.84 3.80 16.14
C THR A 9 20.15 5.10 15.40
N ARG A 10 19.37 6.18 15.61
CA ARG A 10 19.63 7.49 15.00
C ARG A 10 21.00 8.06 15.38
N VAL A 11 21.38 7.99 16.65
CA VAL A 11 22.71 8.47 17.10
C VAL A 11 23.83 7.63 16.48
N SER A 12 23.68 6.31 16.42
CA SER A 12 24.66 5.41 15.82
C SER A 12 24.83 5.68 14.32
N LEU A 13 23.71 5.82 13.60
CA LEU A 13 23.70 6.19 12.19
C LEU A 13 24.36 7.55 11.96
N GLY A 14 24.00 8.57 12.74
CA GLY A 14 24.62 9.90 12.65
C GLY A 14 26.13 9.87 12.89
N LYS A 15 26.59 9.10 13.87
CA LYS A 15 28.02 8.90 14.12
C LYS A 15 28.73 8.26 12.91
N LEU A 16 28.13 7.22 12.33
CA LEU A 16 28.67 6.54 11.14
C LEU A 16 28.77 7.50 9.95
N LEU A 17 27.73 8.27 9.68
CA LEU A 17 27.67 9.22 8.56
C LEU A 17 28.69 10.36 8.71
N LEU A 18 28.98 10.79 9.92
CA LEU A 18 30.00 11.82 10.20
C LEU A 18 31.43 11.35 9.91
N THR A 19 31.70 10.04 9.95
CA THR A 19 33.06 9.50 9.64
C THR A 19 33.36 9.51 8.15
N LYS A 20 32.35 9.67 7.29
CA LYS A 20 32.45 9.72 5.81
C LYS A 20 33.38 8.65 5.21
N PRO A 21 33.14 7.35 5.45
CA PRO A 21 33.97 6.28 4.91
C PRO A 21 33.83 6.21 3.37
N ASP A 22 34.83 5.66 2.68
CA ASP A 22 34.77 5.48 1.22
C ASP A 22 33.66 4.51 0.79
N ILE A 23 33.35 3.51 1.64
CA ILE A 23 32.28 2.53 1.43
C ILE A 23 31.39 2.52 2.66
N LEU A 24 30.10 2.76 2.46
CA LEU A 24 29.07 2.75 3.48
C LEU A 24 28.18 1.54 3.30
N LEU A 25 28.08 0.70 4.34
CA LEU A 25 27.20 -0.47 4.39
C LEU A 25 26.05 -0.18 5.35
N LEU A 26 24.82 -0.24 4.87
CA LEU A 26 23.63 0.01 5.66
C LEU A 26 22.67 -1.20 5.57
N ASP A 27 22.29 -1.72 6.73
CA ASP A 27 21.30 -2.79 6.85
C ASP A 27 20.04 -2.21 7.49
N GLU A 28 18.93 -2.24 6.75
CA GLU A 28 17.61 -1.72 7.13
C GLU A 28 17.66 -0.33 7.80
N PRO A 29 18.29 0.68 7.15
CA PRO A 29 18.53 1.98 7.78
C PRO A 29 17.25 2.79 8.04
N THR A 30 16.15 2.46 7.40
CA THR A 30 14.85 3.13 7.54
C THR A 30 14.03 2.63 8.71
N ASN A 31 14.39 1.46 9.28
CA ASN A 31 13.67 0.90 10.42
C ASN A 31 13.72 1.83 11.64
N HIS A 32 12.56 2.04 12.26
CA HIS A 32 12.37 2.91 13.44
C HIS A 32 12.63 4.42 13.18
N LEU A 33 12.86 4.84 11.95
CA LEU A 33 12.93 6.24 11.58
C LEU A 33 11.52 6.76 11.24
N ASP A 34 11.24 8.01 11.61
CA ASP A 34 10.08 8.74 11.13
C ASP A 34 10.29 9.26 9.70
N MET A 35 9.22 9.67 9.06
CA MET A 35 9.23 10.10 7.66
C MET A 35 10.20 11.27 7.41
N GLU A 36 10.33 12.18 8.38
CA GLU A 36 11.23 13.33 8.30
C GLU A 36 12.70 12.89 8.33
N SER A 37 13.05 11.97 9.27
CA SER A 37 14.39 11.38 9.35
C SER A 37 14.75 10.58 8.10
N ILE A 38 13.78 9.85 7.51
CA ILE A 38 13.98 9.12 6.26
C ILE A 38 14.24 10.09 5.10
N ALA A 39 13.48 11.17 4.98
CA ALA A 39 13.66 12.18 3.92
C ALA A 39 15.02 12.87 4.03
N TRP A 40 15.47 13.15 5.26
CA TRP A 40 16.83 13.66 5.50
C TRP A 40 17.89 12.64 5.06
N LEU A 41 17.74 11.36 5.42
CA LEU A 41 18.68 10.29 5.05
C LEU A 41 18.75 10.11 3.53
N GLU A 42 17.61 10.14 2.82
CA GLU A 42 17.54 10.11 1.36
C GLU A 42 18.38 11.22 0.73
N THR A 43 18.19 12.44 1.23
CA THR A 43 18.94 13.62 0.73
C THR A 43 20.44 13.49 0.98
N TYR A 44 20.82 12.99 2.16
CA TYR A 44 22.21 12.77 2.51
C TYR A 44 22.88 11.72 1.62
N LEU A 45 22.23 10.54 1.45
CA LEU A 45 22.79 9.44 0.67
C LEU A 45 22.87 9.74 -0.83
N ARG A 46 21.93 10.50 -1.38
CA ARG A 46 21.98 10.96 -2.78
C ARG A 46 23.18 11.84 -3.07
N ASN A 47 23.64 12.61 -2.08
CA ASN A 47 24.77 13.52 -2.19
C ASN A 47 26.08 12.91 -1.65
N TYR A 48 26.06 11.61 -1.28
CA TYR A 48 27.23 10.93 -0.76
C TYR A 48 28.25 10.67 -1.85
N SER A 49 29.52 11.04 -1.62
CA SER A 49 30.59 10.92 -2.61
C SER A 49 31.21 9.51 -2.71
N GLY A 50 31.07 8.71 -1.65
CA GLY A 50 31.57 7.33 -1.59
C GLY A 50 30.57 6.31 -2.16
N ALA A 51 30.95 5.03 -2.15
CA ALA A 51 30.07 3.93 -2.53
C ALA A 51 29.12 3.60 -1.36
N VAL A 52 27.84 3.36 -1.68
CA VAL A 52 26.83 2.98 -0.69
C VAL A 52 26.20 1.65 -1.09
N ILE A 53 26.19 0.70 -0.17
CA ILE A 53 25.48 -0.58 -0.30
C ILE A 53 24.42 -0.63 0.76
N ILE A 54 23.18 -0.84 0.35
CA ILE A 54 22.01 -0.78 1.22
C ILE A 54 21.22 -2.08 1.10
N VAL A 55 20.90 -2.70 2.22
CA VAL A 55 19.85 -3.71 2.33
C VAL A 55 18.63 -3.01 2.90
N ALA A 56 17.51 -3.01 2.19
CA ALA A 56 16.28 -2.38 2.68
C ALA A 56 15.03 -2.99 2.03
N HIS A 57 13.93 -2.94 2.78
CA HIS A 57 12.60 -3.34 2.34
C HIS A 57 11.64 -2.15 2.13
N ASP A 58 12.16 -0.92 2.18
CA ASP A 58 11.42 0.30 1.84
C ASP A 58 11.57 0.62 0.35
N ARG A 59 10.54 0.27 -0.43
CA ARG A 59 10.52 0.46 -1.89
C ARG A 59 10.61 1.94 -2.29
N TYR A 60 10.01 2.84 -1.53
CA TYR A 60 10.02 4.26 -1.79
C TYR A 60 11.41 4.87 -1.57
N PHE A 61 12.08 4.43 -0.50
CA PHE A 61 13.45 4.80 -0.20
C PHE A 61 14.43 4.30 -1.28
N LEU A 62 14.30 3.01 -1.65
CA LEU A 62 15.13 2.42 -2.71
C LEU A 62 14.92 3.16 -4.04
N ASP A 63 13.69 3.52 -4.37
CA ASP A 63 13.39 4.21 -5.64
C ASP A 63 14.07 5.59 -5.75
N ARG A 64 14.27 6.26 -4.62
CA ARG A 64 14.88 7.60 -4.56
C ARG A 64 16.41 7.60 -4.45
N VAL A 65 16.98 6.57 -3.82
CA VAL A 65 18.40 6.59 -3.42
C VAL A 65 19.26 5.73 -4.33
N VAL A 66 18.76 4.56 -4.79
CA VAL A 66 19.62 3.60 -5.47
C VAL A 66 19.67 3.82 -7.00
N THR A 67 20.82 3.50 -7.57
CA THR A 67 21.07 3.51 -9.01
C THR A 67 21.23 2.13 -9.62
N LYS A 68 21.42 1.11 -8.77
CA LYS A 68 21.51 -0.30 -9.14
C LYS A 68 20.86 -1.15 -8.05
N ILE A 69 20.23 -2.24 -8.45
CA ILE A 69 19.67 -3.25 -7.53
C ILE A 69 20.36 -4.58 -7.79
N ILE A 70 20.79 -5.22 -6.72
CA ILE A 70 21.33 -6.57 -6.71
C ILE A 70 20.29 -7.47 -6.04
N GLU A 71 19.69 -8.35 -6.80
CA GLU A 71 18.75 -9.35 -6.30
C GLU A 71 19.49 -10.65 -6.00
N LEU A 72 19.26 -11.17 -4.80
CA LEU A 72 19.74 -12.48 -4.38
C LEU A 72 18.52 -13.40 -4.22
N ASP A 73 18.38 -14.38 -5.10
CA ASP A 73 17.27 -15.32 -5.08
C ASP A 73 17.76 -16.74 -5.35
N MET A 74 17.39 -17.69 -4.49
CA MET A 74 17.75 -19.11 -4.60
C MET A 74 19.23 -19.38 -4.92
N GLY A 75 20.14 -18.59 -4.34
CA GLY A 75 21.58 -18.68 -4.57
C GLY A 75 22.08 -18.04 -5.87
N HIS A 76 21.20 -17.44 -6.65
CA HIS A 76 21.53 -16.66 -7.84
C HIS A 76 21.60 -15.18 -7.53
N CYS A 77 22.55 -14.49 -8.17
CA CYS A 77 22.74 -13.05 -8.05
C CYS A 77 22.46 -12.40 -9.40
N THR A 78 21.46 -11.51 -9.44
CA THR A 78 21.11 -10.77 -10.66
C THR A 78 21.24 -9.28 -10.42
N VAL A 79 21.89 -8.57 -11.36
CA VAL A 79 22.12 -7.13 -11.26
C VAL A 79 21.22 -6.38 -12.22
N PHE A 80 20.47 -5.41 -11.69
CA PHE A 80 19.60 -4.52 -12.46
C PHE A 80 20.12 -3.09 -12.36
N SER A 81 20.25 -2.41 -13.49
CA SER A 81 20.53 -0.98 -13.54
C SER A 81 19.24 -0.18 -13.45
N GLY A 82 19.24 0.86 -12.63
CA GLY A 82 18.09 1.72 -12.37
C GLY A 82 17.66 1.70 -10.89
N ASN A 83 16.57 2.41 -10.61
CA ASN A 83 15.92 2.45 -9.31
C ASN A 83 14.98 1.26 -9.10
N TYR A 84 14.23 1.27 -7.99
CA TYR A 84 13.33 0.16 -7.66
C TYR A 84 12.19 -0.01 -8.67
N SER A 85 11.60 1.08 -9.16
CA SER A 85 10.52 1.03 -10.17
C SER A 85 11.01 0.39 -11.48
N ALA A 86 12.17 0.79 -11.97
CA ALA A 86 12.76 0.19 -13.17
C ALA A 86 13.10 -1.31 -12.99
N TYR A 87 13.56 -1.70 -11.79
CA TYR A 87 13.76 -3.10 -11.42
C TYR A 87 12.46 -3.89 -11.45
N SER A 88 11.40 -3.36 -10.79
CA SER A 88 10.10 -4.01 -10.69
C SER A 88 9.49 -4.27 -12.07
N ASP A 89 9.52 -3.26 -12.96
CA ASP A 89 9.03 -3.39 -14.33
C ASP A 89 9.79 -4.44 -15.12
N LYS A 90 11.13 -4.41 -15.02
CA LYS A 90 11.97 -5.38 -15.71
C LYS A 90 11.80 -6.80 -15.19
N LYS A 91 11.65 -6.97 -13.87
CA LYS A 91 11.37 -8.27 -13.25
C LYS A 91 10.02 -8.82 -13.70
N ALA A 92 8.98 -7.98 -13.75
CA ALA A 92 7.66 -8.36 -14.27
C ALA A 92 7.75 -8.82 -15.72
N MET A 93 8.45 -8.07 -16.59
CA MET A 93 8.68 -8.48 -18.00
C MET A 93 9.42 -9.81 -18.13
N LEU A 94 10.46 -10.03 -17.33
CA LEU A 94 11.23 -11.29 -17.35
C LEU A 94 10.38 -12.47 -16.86
N ARG A 95 9.56 -12.25 -15.82
CA ARG A 95 8.64 -13.27 -15.31
C ARG A 95 7.60 -13.65 -16.36
N ASP A 96 6.97 -12.67 -17.03
CA ASP A 96 6.01 -12.90 -18.09
C ASP A 96 6.64 -13.64 -19.28
N ALA A 97 7.87 -13.30 -19.63
CA ALA A 97 8.62 -14.00 -20.68
C ALA A 97 8.90 -15.45 -20.28
N ALA A 98 9.32 -15.70 -19.03
CA ALA A 98 9.56 -17.05 -18.52
C ALA A 98 8.28 -17.90 -18.49
N ILE A 99 7.15 -17.33 -18.06
CA ILE A 99 5.83 -18.01 -18.08
C ILE A 99 5.44 -18.37 -19.51
N ARG A 100 5.56 -17.44 -20.47
CA ARG A 100 5.25 -17.70 -21.89
C ARG A 100 6.17 -18.79 -22.47
N ALA A 101 7.48 -18.73 -22.18
CA ALA A 101 8.43 -19.74 -22.64
C ALA A 101 8.07 -21.13 -22.09
N TYR A 102 7.73 -21.24 -20.80
CA TYR A 102 7.29 -22.47 -20.18
C TYR A 102 6.00 -23.02 -20.84
N LEU A 103 4.98 -22.18 -21.00
CA LEU A 103 3.71 -22.57 -21.62
C LEU A 103 3.89 -23.04 -23.06
N ASN A 104 4.70 -22.32 -23.85
CA ASN A 104 5.03 -22.71 -25.23
C ASN A 104 5.75 -24.05 -25.27
N GLN A 105 6.73 -24.26 -24.39
CA GLN A 105 7.43 -25.54 -24.31
C GLN A 105 6.49 -26.69 -23.90
N GLN A 106 5.60 -26.47 -22.92
CA GLN A 106 4.60 -27.46 -22.52
C GLN A 106 3.63 -27.80 -23.65
N GLN A 107 3.22 -26.80 -24.44
CA GLN A 107 2.36 -27.01 -25.59
C GLN A 107 3.08 -27.85 -26.67
N GLU A 108 4.34 -27.54 -26.95
CA GLU A 108 5.16 -28.31 -27.91
C GLU A 108 5.39 -29.76 -27.44
N ILE A 109 5.71 -29.97 -26.17
CA ILE A 109 5.85 -31.31 -25.56
C ILE A 109 4.54 -32.11 -25.76
N ARG A 110 3.40 -31.56 -25.39
CA ARG A 110 2.08 -32.21 -25.55
C ARG A 110 1.81 -32.55 -27.03
N HIS A 111 2.13 -31.63 -27.94
CA HIS A 111 1.97 -31.86 -29.37
C HIS A 111 2.82 -33.01 -29.84
N GLN A 112 4.11 -33.07 -29.48
CA GLN A 112 5.01 -34.15 -29.84
C GLN A 112 4.56 -35.48 -29.24
N GLU A 113 4.13 -35.53 -28.00
CA GLU A 113 3.56 -36.72 -27.34
C GLU A 113 2.33 -37.25 -28.10
N ALA A 114 1.40 -36.35 -28.52
CA ALA A 114 0.24 -36.73 -29.32
C ALA A 114 0.63 -37.30 -30.70
N VAL A 115 1.61 -36.70 -31.35
CA VAL A 115 2.16 -37.22 -32.64
C VAL A 115 2.80 -38.58 -32.45
N ILE A 116 3.58 -38.79 -31.39
CA ILE A 116 4.19 -40.07 -31.05
C ILE A 116 3.14 -41.15 -30.81
N ALA A 117 2.12 -40.81 -29.99
CA ALA A 117 0.99 -41.73 -29.73
C ALA A 117 0.27 -42.13 -31.02
N LYS A 118 0.00 -41.16 -31.91
CA LYS A 118 -0.61 -41.42 -33.23
C LYS A 118 0.27 -42.27 -34.13
N LEU A 119 1.60 -42.07 -34.15
CA LEU A 119 2.52 -42.90 -34.94
C LEU A 119 2.58 -44.34 -34.41
N LYS A 120 2.55 -44.52 -33.08
CA LYS A 120 2.49 -45.85 -32.44
C LYS A 120 1.20 -46.58 -32.74
N SER A 121 0.04 -45.88 -32.82
CA SER A 121 -1.26 -46.50 -33.11
C SER A 121 -1.35 -47.13 -34.50
N PHE A 122 -0.56 -46.67 -35.47
CA PHE A 122 -0.55 -47.24 -36.83
C PHE A 122 0.12 -48.63 -36.90
N ASN A 123 0.78 -49.10 -35.87
CA ASN A 123 1.43 -50.42 -35.72
C ASN A 123 2.25 -50.90 -36.93
N ARG A 124 2.84 -49.99 -37.70
CA ARG A 124 3.74 -50.28 -38.84
C ARG A 124 5.19 -50.03 -38.41
N GLU A 125 6.11 -50.94 -38.75
CA GLU A 125 7.53 -50.87 -38.37
C GLU A 125 8.16 -49.48 -38.67
N LYS A 126 7.86 -48.90 -39.85
CA LYS A 126 8.35 -47.59 -40.25
C LYS A 126 7.80 -46.45 -39.40
N SER A 127 6.55 -46.59 -38.92
CA SER A 127 5.91 -45.60 -38.03
C SER A 127 6.47 -45.71 -36.62
N ILE A 128 6.73 -46.91 -36.15
CA ILE A 128 7.33 -47.15 -34.83
C ILE A 128 8.74 -46.54 -34.76
N LYS A 129 9.60 -46.80 -35.79
CA LYS A 129 10.95 -46.20 -35.86
C LYS A 129 10.91 -44.66 -35.87
N ARG A 130 9.90 -44.04 -36.50
CA ARG A 130 9.70 -42.59 -36.47
C ARG A 130 9.23 -42.09 -35.09
N ALA A 131 8.39 -42.85 -34.40
CA ALA A 131 7.97 -42.54 -33.03
C ALA A 131 9.16 -42.58 -32.06
N GLU A 132 10.00 -43.65 -32.12
CA GLU A 132 11.18 -43.79 -31.29
C GLU A 132 12.21 -42.66 -31.53
N SER A 133 12.41 -42.25 -32.80
CA SER A 133 13.26 -41.09 -33.09
C SER A 133 12.75 -39.79 -32.47
N ARG A 134 11.44 -39.57 -32.48
CA ARG A 134 10.84 -38.39 -31.85
C ARG A 134 10.89 -38.46 -30.31
N GLU A 135 10.69 -39.65 -29.73
CA GLU A 135 10.88 -39.84 -28.28
C GLU A 135 12.31 -39.49 -27.85
N LYS A 136 13.33 -39.97 -28.57
CA LYS A 136 14.72 -39.61 -28.31
C LYS A 136 15.02 -38.11 -28.46
N MET A 137 14.28 -37.41 -29.33
CA MET A 137 14.37 -35.93 -29.41
C MET A 137 13.68 -35.27 -28.25
N LEU A 138 12.53 -35.77 -27.83
CA LEU A 138 11.77 -35.24 -26.68
C LEU A 138 12.56 -35.42 -25.36
N ASP A 139 13.23 -36.56 -25.18
CA ASP A 139 14.05 -36.85 -24.01
C ASP A 139 15.30 -35.95 -23.91
N LYS A 140 15.74 -35.35 -25.02
CA LYS A 140 16.86 -34.40 -25.05
C LYS A 140 16.48 -32.96 -24.81
N ILE A 141 15.20 -32.67 -24.72
CA ILE A 141 14.71 -31.29 -24.42
C ILE A 141 14.94 -31.02 -22.94
N ASP A 142 15.75 -30.02 -22.63
CA ASP A 142 15.85 -29.49 -21.27
C ASP A 142 14.52 -28.89 -20.88
N ARG A 143 13.82 -29.54 -19.96
CA ARG A 143 12.51 -29.10 -19.49
C ARG A 143 12.68 -27.90 -18.60
N LEU A 144 12.04 -26.78 -18.99
CA LEU A 144 11.98 -25.61 -18.16
C LEU A 144 11.23 -25.92 -16.86
N GLU A 145 11.77 -25.51 -15.75
CA GLU A 145 11.05 -25.58 -14.47
C GLU A 145 9.83 -24.67 -14.52
N LYS A 146 8.76 -25.12 -13.89
CA LYS A 146 7.56 -24.29 -13.79
C LYS A 146 7.90 -23.01 -13.01
N PRO A 147 7.81 -21.81 -13.63
CA PRO A 147 8.02 -20.57 -12.91
C PRO A 147 7.09 -20.52 -11.68
N VAL A 148 7.63 -20.12 -10.55
CA VAL A 148 6.83 -19.94 -9.33
C VAL A 148 5.77 -18.90 -9.64
N GLN A 149 4.55 -19.34 -9.86
CA GLN A 149 3.40 -18.47 -9.91
C GLN A 149 3.08 -18.13 -8.46
N THR A 150 3.38 -16.92 -8.03
CA THR A 150 2.62 -16.35 -6.93
C THR A 150 1.18 -16.36 -7.43
N ASN A 151 0.34 -17.19 -6.80
CA ASN A 151 -1.06 -17.27 -7.15
C ASN A 151 -1.72 -15.93 -6.80
N ASP A 152 -1.66 -14.96 -7.73
CA ASP A 152 -2.39 -13.69 -7.65
C ASP A 152 -3.91 -13.90 -7.69
N SER A 153 -4.36 -15.14 -7.92
CA SER A 153 -5.76 -15.50 -8.13
C SER A 153 -6.40 -16.31 -7.00
N MET A 154 -5.76 -16.46 -5.84
CA MET A 154 -6.48 -16.99 -4.68
C MET A 154 -7.42 -15.93 -4.16
N ASP A 155 -8.69 -16.04 -4.58
CA ASP A 155 -9.78 -15.16 -4.19
C ASP A 155 -10.19 -15.49 -2.74
N ILE A 156 -9.40 -14.96 -1.78
CA ILE A 156 -9.78 -15.02 -0.38
C ILE A 156 -10.72 -13.86 -0.15
N ARG A 157 -11.97 -14.17 0.06
CA ARG A 157 -12.95 -13.19 0.55
C ARG A 157 -12.65 -12.92 2.01
N LEU A 158 -12.05 -11.76 2.26
CA LEU A 158 -11.83 -11.21 3.59
C LEU A 158 -13.01 -10.28 3.90
N GLU A 159 -14.18 -10.87 4.06
CA GLU A 159 -15.42 -10.17 4.40
C GLU A 159 -15.71 -10.40 5.88
N PRO A 160 -15.91 -9.36 6.69
CA PRO A 160 -16.34 -9.53 8.06
C PRO A 160 -17.76 -10.12 8.10
N ASP A 161 -18.00 -11.07 8.98
CA ASP A 161 -19.30 -11.75 9.13
C ASP A 161 -20.43 -10.79 9.48
N VAL A 162 -20.11 -9.71 10.18
CA VAL A 162 -21.06 -8.69 10.60
C VAL A 162 -20.71 -7.34 9.99
N VAL A 163 -21.63 -6.76 9.25
CA VAL A 163 -21.48 -5.42 8.69
C VAL A 163 -21.77 -4.38 9.77
N SER A 164 -20.81 -3.47 10.03
CA SER A 164 -20.97 -2.36 10.97
C SER A 164 -21.97 -1.30 10.47
N GLY A 165 -22.43 -0.43 11.37
CA GLY A 165 -23.11 0.81 10.99
C GLY A 165 -22.26 1.69 10.10
N ASN A 166 -22.84 2.78 9.56
CA ASN A 166 -22.10 3.71 8.70
C ASN A 166 -21.05 4.51 9.47
N ASP A 167 -21.39 4.93 10.68
CA ASP A 167 -20.46 5.58 11.60
C ASP A 167 -19.76 4.49 12.42
N VAL A 168 -18.44 4.35 12.21
CA VAL A 168 -17.65 3.31 12.85
C VAL A 168 -16.98 3.82 14.12
N LEU A 169 -16.39 4.99 14.06
CA LEU A 169 -15.71 5.63 15.17
C LEU A 169 -15.98 7.13 15.15
N THR A 170 -16.33 7.69 16.30
CA THR A 170 -16.39 9.13 16.54
C THR A 170 -15.54 9.46 17.75
N VAL A 171 -14.60 10.38 17.59
CA VAL A 171 -13.71 10.88 18.62
C VAL A 171 -14.00 12.36 18.79
N THR A 172 -14.23 12.80 20.05
CA THR A 172 -14.58 14.18 20.36
C THR A 172 -13.75 14.69 21.55
N ASP A 173 -13.10 15.84 21.36
CA ASP A 173 -12.30 16.55 22.36
C ASP A 173 -11.25 15.69 23.07
N LEU A 174 -10.70 14.70 22.37
CA LEU A 174 -9.78 13.72 22.93
C LEU A 174 -8.44 14.36 23.27
N SER A 175 -7.97 14.17 24.51
CA SER A 175 -6.66 14.64 24.96
C SER A 175 -5.93 13.57 25.74
N LYS A 176 -4.59 13.54 25.59
CA LYS A 176 -3.70 12.64 26.32
C LYS A 176 -2.34 13.26 26.59
N SER A 177 -1.90 13.12 27.84
CA SER A 177 -0.58 13.53 28.30
C SER A 177 0.05 12.43 29.14
N PHE A 178 1.37 12.37 29.19
CA PHE A 178 2.11 11.55 30.13
C PHE A 178 3.10 12.45 30.88
N ASP A 179 2.99 12.48 32.19
CA ASP A 179 3.79 13.35 33.08
C ASP A 179 3.82 14.82 32.59
N THR A 180 4.94 15.22 32.01
CA THR A 180 5.14 16.60 31.49
C THR A 180 4.96 16.72 30.00
N GLN A 181 4.76 15.62 29.29
CA GLN A 181 4.65 15.62 27.82
C GLN A 181 3.20 15.47 27.38
N THR A 182 2.66 16.51 26.78
CA THR A 182 1.37 16.46 26.10
C THR A 182 1.56 15.84 24.71
N LEU A 183 0.80 14.79 24.41
CA LEU A 183 0.83 14.13 23.11
C LEU A 183 -0.11 14.80 22.12
N PHE A 184 -1.37 14.98 22.50
CA PHE A 184 -2.38 15.66 21.71
C PHE A 184 -3.49 16.23 22.60
N THR A 185 -4.15 17.28 22.12
CA THR A 185 -5.22 17.99 22.84
C THR A 185 -6.38 18.31 21.92
N ASN A 186 -7.60 18.15 22.46
CA ASN A 186 -8.86 18.49 21.79
C ASN A 186 -8.94 17.97 20.36
N VAL A 187 -8.70 16.69 20.21
CA VAL A 187 -8.67 16.01 18.90
C VAL A 187 -10.06 15.52 18.56
N ASP A 188 -10.53 15.91 17.37
CA ASP A 188 -11.82 15.52 16.80
C ASP A 188 -11.65 14.87 15.45
N PHE A 189 -12.21 13.67 15.28
CA PHE A 189 -12.34 13.02 13.98
C PHE A 189 -13.39 11.92 13.99
N GLU A 190 -13.88 11.58 12.81
CA GLU A 190 -14.80 10.48 12.61
C GLU A 190 -14.28 9.54 11.53
N ILE A 191 -14.64 8.26 11.63
CA ILE A 191 -14.32 7.25 10.63
C ILE A 191 -15.62 6.57 10.20
N LYS A 192 -15.82 6.52 8.89
CA LYS A 192 -16.98 5.89 8.25
C LYS A 192 -16.64 4.46 7.81
N ARG A 193 -17.66 3.65 7.61
CA ARG A 193 -17.52 2.28 7.13
C ARG A 193 -16.82 2.24 5.77
N GLY A 194 -15.85 1.31 5.65
CA GLY A 194 -15.10 1.09 4.43
C GLY A 194 -13.94 2.07 4.20
N GLU A 195 -13.74 3.07 5.09
CA GLU A 195 -12.56 3.92 5.02
C GLU A 195 -11.30 3.14 5.44
N ARG A 196 -10.20 3.42 4.76
CA ARG A 196 -8.85 3.00 5.15
C ARG A 196 -8.07 4.26 5.51
N VAL A 197 -7.94 4.48 6.82
CA VAL A 197 -7.37 5.71 7.37
C VAL A 197 -5.96 5.44 7.86
N ALA A 198 -4.97 6.13 7.29
CA ALA A 198 -3.59 6.11 7.74
C ALA A 198 -3.36 7.24 8.74
N VAL A 199 -2.76 6.93 9.90
CA VAL A 199 -2.28 7.91 10.86
C VAL A 199 -0.78 8.08 10.67
N ILE A 200 -0.35 9.29 10.35
CA ILE A 200 1.06 9.65 10.19
C ILE A 200 1.47 10.72 11.21
N GLY A 201 2.74 11.00 11.29
CA GLY A 201 3.32 11.99 12.22
C GLY A 201 4.68 11.53 12.75
N ASN A 202 5.40 12.42 13.41
CA ASN A 202 6.74 12.15 13.93
C ASN A 202 6.71 11.09 15.06
N ASN A 203 7.88 10.51 15.35
CA ASN A 203 7.99 9.56 16.44
C ASN A 203 7.77 10.24 17.79
N GLY A 204 7.02 9.57 18.68
CA GLY A 204 6.71 10.09 20.01
C GLY A 204 5.52 11.07 20.05
N THR A 205 4.82 11.32 18.95
CA THR A 205 3.62 12.18 18.93
C THR A 205 2.37 11.54 19.51
N GLY A 206 2.38 10.22 19.78
CA GLY A 206 1.24 9.54 20.42
C GLY A 206 0.39 8.68 19.47
N LYS A 207 0.87 8.35 18.26
CA LYS A 207 0.13 7.52 17.29
C LYS A 207 -0.29 6.16 17.86
N THR A 208 0.67 5.38 18.39
CA THR A 208 0.39 4.10 19.07
C THR A 208 -0.51 4.29 20.29
N THR A 209 -0.31 5.38 21.05
CA THR A 209 -1.15 5.71 22.21
C THR A 209 -2.61 5.94 21.79
N LEU A 210 -2.83 6.62 20.67
CA LEU A 210 -4.18 6.80 20.12
C LEU A 210 -4.86 5.47 19.83
N LEU A 211 -4.17 4.53 19.12
CA LEU A 211 -4.72 3.20 18.85
C LEU A 211 -5.03 2.43 20.13
N LYS A 212 -4.14 2.50 21.14
CA LYS A 212 -4.35 1.86 22.45
C LYS A 212 -5.53 2.46 23.22
N ILE A 213 -5.77 3.77 23.09
CA ILE A 213 -6.93 4.44 23.70
C ILE A 213 -8.23 4.01 22.97
N ILE A 214 -8.24 3.98 21.65
CA ILE A 214 -9.40 3.53 20.86
C ILE A 214 -9.74 2.06 21.17
N ASN A 215 -8.74 1.23 21.39
CA ASN A 215 -8.91 -0.17 21.79
C ASN A 215 -9.24 -0.36 23.29
N GLY A 216 -9.31 0.71 24.08
CA GLY A 216 -9.64 0.67 25.51
C GLY A 216 -8.52 0.14 26.41
N ILE A 217 -7.28 -0.01 25.91
CA ILE A 217 -6.12 -0.47 26.69
C ILE A 217 -5.61 0.63 27.64
N ILE A 218 -5.61 1.88 27.16
CA ILE A 218 -5.16 3.05 27.92
C ILE A 218 -6.33 4.02 28.03
N PRO A 219 -6.62 4.60 29.22
CA PRO A 219 -7.63 5.62 29.36
C PRO A 219 -7.19 6.96 28.74
N ALA A 220 -8.13 7.71 28.17
CA ALA A 220 -7.92 9.09 27.82
C ALA A 220 -7.91 9.98 29.07
N ASP A 221 -7.30 11.16 29.00
CA ASP A 221 -7.34 12.15 30.09
C ASP A 221 -8.61 12.99 30.02
N SER A 222 -9.05 13.30 28.79
CA SER A 222 -10.36 13.95 28.53
C SER A 222 -10.89 13.58 27.15
N GLY A 223 -12.16 13.92 26.89
CA GLY A 223 -12.85 13.63 25.64
C GLY A 223 -13.62 12.32 25.66
N GLN A 224 -14.23 12.00 24.55
CA GLN A 224 -15.08 10.82 24.38
C GLN A 224 -14.74 10.06 23.09
N ILE A 225 -14.77 8.72 23.21
CA ILE A 225 -14.70 7.80 22.08
C ILE A 225 -16.01 7.05 22.00
N ARG A 226 -16.66 7.10 20.85
CA ARG A 226 -17.88 6.39 20.58
C ARG A 226 -17.71 5.46 19.40
N LEU A 227 -17.90 4.18 19.65
CA LEU A 227 -17.99 3.16 18.59
C LEU A 227 -19.41 3.11 18.05
N GLY A 228 -19.51 2.90 16.75
CA GLY A 228 -20.78 2.72 16.06
C GLY A 228 -21.47 1.41 16.39
N SER A 229 -22.67 1.23 15.85
CA SER A 229 -23.43 0.00 16.06
C SER A 229 -22.75 -1.20 15.38
N LYS A 230 -22.73 -2.35 16.05
CA LYS A 230 -22.15 -3.60 15.56
C LYS A 230 -20.67 -3.49 15.14
N VAL A 231 -19.90 -2.59 15.76
CA VAL A 231 -18.45 -2.48 15.51
C VAL A 231 -17.72 -3.49 16.38
N HIS A 232 -16.94 -4.34 15.72
CA HIS A 232 -16.06 -5.34 16.35
C HIS A 232 -14.62 -4.96 15.99
N ILE A 233 -13.83 -4.61 17.01
CA ILE A 233 -12.43 -4.19 16.81
C ILE A 233 -11.53 -5.42 16.76
N GLY A 234 -10.64 -5.46 15.76
CA GLY A 234 -9.46 -6.33 15.70
C GLY A 234 -8.21 -5.48 15.84
N TYR A 235 -7.39 -5.73 16.86
CA TYR A 235 -6.18 -4.97 17.12
C TYR A 235 -4.92 -5.79 16.82
N TYR A 236 -4.04 -5.23 16.01
CA TYR A 236 -2.72 -5.76 15.71
C TYR A 236 -1.66 -4.87 16.36
N ASP A 237 -0.98 -5.43 17.37
CA ASP A 237 0.16 -4.80 18.03
C ASP A 237 1.43 -5.59 17.69
N GLN A 238 2.48 -4.90 17.30
CA GLN A 238 3.76 -5.49 16.95
C GLN A 238 4.40 -6.26 18.13
N GLU A 239 4.18 -5.80 19.36
CA GLU A 239 4.82 -6.37 20.57
C GLU A 239 4.02 -7.53 21.20
N HIS A 240 2.71 -7.64 20.95
CA HIS A 240 1.79 -8.53 21.65
C HIS A 240 1.14 -9.59 20.76
N GLN A 241 1.84 -10.08 19.76
CA GLN A 241 1.36 -11.19 18.93
C GLN A 241 1.34 -12.47 19.76
N VAL A 242 0.17 -12.84 20.26
CA VAL A 242 -0.02 -14.10 21.01
C VAL A 242 -0.10 -15.26 20.02
N LEU A 243 1.08 -15.70 19.58
CA LEU A 243 1.24 -16.95 18.84
C LEU A 243 1.79 -18.02 19.79
N HIS A 244 1.24 -19.22 19.71
CA HIS A 244 1.71 -20.36 20.50
C HIS A 244 2.92 -20.99 19.80
N MET A 245 4.11 -20.78 20.37
CA MET A 245 5.39 -21.15 19.75
C MET A 245 5.56 -22.67 19.54
N ASP A 246 4.84 -23.49 20.31
CA ASP A 246 4.87 -24.94 20.32
C ASP A 246 3.87 -25.57 19.34
N LYS A 247 2.99 -24.78 18.72
CA LYS A 247 2.03 -25.24 17.71
C LYS A 247 2.58 -25.11 16.29
N THR A 248 2.01 -25.90 15.38
CA THR A 248 2.21 -25.67 13.94
C THR A 248 1.31 -24.54 13.46
N LEU A 249 1.63 -23.95 12.29
CA LEU A 249 0.78 -22.91 11.67
C LEU A 249 -0.65 -23.42 11.50
N PHE A 250 -0.79 -24.65 11.03
CA PHE A 250 -2.09 -25.27 10.83
C PHE A 250 -2.89 -25.37 12.14
N GLN A 251 -2.25 -25.87 13.20
CA GLN A 251 -2.88 -26.01 14.53
C GLN A 251 -3.26 -24.66 15.13
N GLU A 252 -2.40 -23.62 14.96
CA GLU A 252 -2.67 -22.28 15.47
C GLU A 252 -3.95 -21.68 14.88
N ILE A 253 -4.15 -21.83 13.56
CA ILE A 253 -5.36 -21.35 12.90
C ILE A 253 -6.57 -22.24 13.25
N GLN A 254 -6.41 -23.57 13.24
CA GLN A 254 -7.47 -24.51 13.53
C GLN A 254 -8.05 -24.35 14.95
N ASP A 255 -7.17 -24.18 15.94
CA ASP A 255 -7.58 -24.02 17.34
C ASP A 255 -8.25 -22.67 17.59
N THR A 256 -7.84 -21.64 16.83
CA THR A 256 -8.46 -20.32 16.93
C THR A 256 -9.81 -20.27 16.21
N TYR A 257 -9.95 -20.99 15.08
CA TYR A 257 -11.13 -20.99 14.22
C TYR A 257 -11.63 -22.43 13.97
N PRO A 258 -12.26 -23.09 14.98
CA PRO A 258 -12.64 -24.50 14.89
C PRO A 258 -13.67 -24.81 13.79
N ASN A 259 -14.43 -23.80 13.36
CA ASN A 259 -15.46 -23.93 12.32
C ASN A 259 -14.88 -23.97 10.89
N MET A 260 -13.61 -23.66 10.71
CA MET A 260 -12.96 -23.71 9.39
C MET A 260 -12.59 -25.16 9.01
N ASN A 261 -12.87 -25.52 7.76
CA ASN A 261 -12.41 -26.80 7.25
C ASN A 261 -10.93 -26.75 6.85
N ASN A 262 -10.28 -27.92 6.73
CA ASN A 262 -8.86 -28.04 6.41
C ASN A 262 -8.47 -27.35 5.10
N THR A 263 -9.38 -27.32 4.13
CA THR A 263 -9.14 -26.67 2.82
C THR A 263 -9.14 -25.16 2.98
N GLN A 264 -10.05 -24.58 3.76
CA GLN A 264 -10.09 -23.15 4.04
C GLN A 264 -8.83 -22.70 4.79
N ILE A 265 -8.41 -23.45 5.83
CA ILE A 265 -7.18 -23.14 6.57
C ILE A 265 -5.97 -23.14 5.64
N ARG A 266 -5.80 -24.17 4.80
CA ARG A 266 -4.70 -24.25 3.83
C ARG A 266 -4.75 -23.15 2.79
N ASN A 267 -5.92 -22.79 2.28
CA ASN A 267 -6.10 -21.71 1.33
C ASN A 267 -5.74 -20.36 1.95
N THR A 268 -6.15 -20.11 3.18
CA THR A 268 -5.77 -18.90 3.90
C THR A 268 -4.26 -18.82 4.11
N LEU A 269 -3.65 -19.89 4.62
CA LEU A 269 -2.20 -19.92 4.81
C LEU A 269 -1.44 -19.77 3.50
N ALA A 270 -1.93 -20.36 2.39
CA ALA A 270 -1.34 -20.21 1.07
C ALA A 270 -1.40 -18.77 0.54
N ALA A 271 -2.45 -18.00 0.87
CA ALA A 271 -2.51 -16.57 0.53
C ALA A 271 -1.45 -15.72 1.24
N PHE A 272 -1.02 -16.19 2.41
CA PHE A 272 0.09 -15.60 3.15
C PHE A 272 1.42 -16.29 2.85
N LEU A 273 1.54 -16.99 1.70
CA LEU A 273 2.71 -17.70 1.17
C LEU A 273 3.18 -18.89 2.03
N PHE A 274 2.31 -19.51 2.80
CA PHE A 274 2.61 -20.77 3.45
C PHE A 274 2.00 -21.91 2.64
N THR A 275 2.80 -22.58 1.81
CA THR A 275 2.33 -23.61 0.88
C THR A 275 2.93 -25.00 1.19
N GLY A 276 2.29 -26.05 0.71
CA GLY A 276 2.76 -27.42 0.87
C GLY A 276 2.99 -27.83 2.32
N ASP A 277 4.21 -28.20 2.66
CA ASP A 277 4.60 -28.65 4.01
C ASP A 277 4.90 -27.49 4.97
N ASP A 278 5.00 -26.26 4.48
CA ASP A 278 5.23 -25.09 5.34
C ASP A 278 4.15 -24.93 6.40
N VAL A 279 2.91 -25.31 6.10
CA VAL A 279 1.77 -25.25 7.04
C VAL A 279 1.96 -26.09 8.31
N PHE A 280 2.88 -27.06 8.29
CA PHE A 280 3.20 -27.92 9.43
C PHE A 280 4.47 -27.48 10.19
N LYS A 281 5.13 -26.40 9.75
CA LYS A 281 6.26 -25.81 10.51
C LYS A 281 5.76 -25.33 11.87
N LEU A 282 6.61 -25.46 12.89
CA LEU A 282 6.35 -24.90 14.20
C LEU A 282 6.54 -23.38 14.17
N ILE A 283 5.69 -22.65 14.90
CA ILE A 283 5.75 -21.19 14.94
C ILE A 283 7.09 -20.68 15.47
N ARG A 284 7.71 -21.40 16.42
CA ARG A 284 9.05 -21.04 16.91
C ARG A 284 10.15 -21.06 15.85
N ASP A 285 9.98 -21.89 14.80
CA ASP A 285 10.98 -22.08 13.74
C ASP A 285 10.83 -21.01 12.62
N LEU A 286 9.80 -20.18 12.69
CA LEU A 286 9.54 -19.10 11.74
C LEU A 286 10.42 -17.88 12.01
N SER A 287 10.79 -17.18 10.95
CA SER A 287 11.38 -15.84 11.02
C SER A 287 10.40 -14.82 11.61
N GLY A 288 10.89 -13.64 12.01
CA GLY A 288 10.04 -12.55 12.50
C GLY A 288 8.97 -12.12 11.50
N GLY A 289 9.34 -11.99 10.23
CA GLY A 289 8.40 -11.65 9.15
C GLY A 289 7.35 -12.73 8.88
N GLU A 290 7.74 -14.02 8.93
CA GLU A 290 6.78 -15.12 8.81
C GLU A 290 5.79 -15.15 9.96
N ARG A 291 6.23 -14.94 11.20
CA ARG A 291 5.34 -14.80 12.35
C ARG A 291 4.36 -13.63 12.20
N GLY A 292 4.84 -12.49 11.70
CA GLY A 292 3.99 -11.34 11.38
C GLY A 292 2.89 -11.69 10.38
N ARG A 293 3.22 -12.44 9.30
CA ARG A 293 2.23 -12.91 8.32
C ARG A 293 1.18 -13.84 8.93
N VAL A 294 1.58 -14.75 9.83
CA VAL A 294 0.63 -15.65 10.53
C VAL A 294 -0.32 -14.84 11.41
N SER A 295 0.20 -13.88 12.17
CA SER A 295 -0.62 -13.01 13.02
C SER A 295 -1.60 -12.17 12.21
N LEU A 296 -1.17 -11.65 11.06
CA LEU A 296 -2.06 -10.93 10.14
C LEU A 296 -3.13 -11.84 9.55
N ALA A 297 -2.77 -13.06 9.13
CA ALA A 297 -3.73 -14.05 8.67
C ALA A 297 -4.78 -14.35 9.75
N LYS A 298 -4.34 -14.54 10.98
CA LYS A 298 -5.20 -14.77 12.14
C LYS A 298 -6.14 -13.58 12.40
N LEU A 299 -5.62 -12.35 12.35
CA LEU A 299 -6.44 -11.15 12.53
C LEU A 299 -7.51 -11.01 11.43
N MET A 300 -7.13 -11.26 10.17
CA MET A 300 -8.04 -11.11 9.04
C MET A 300 -9.12 -12.21 8.95
N LEU A 301 -8.93 -13.32 9.65
CA LEU A 301 -9.93 -14.38 9.82
C LEU A 301 -10.87 -14.12 11.01
N SER A 302 -10.60 -13.08 11.81
CA SER A 302 -11.46 -12.74 12.95
C SER A 302 -12.76 -12.07 12.47
N ASP A 303 -13.80 -12.12 13.33
CA ASP A 303 -15.09 -11.45 13.09
C ASP A 303 -15.00 -9.92 13.14
N ALA A 304 -13.78 -9.38 13.20
CA ALA A 304 -13.55 -7.95 13.25
C ALA A 304 -14.00 -7.28 11.95
N ASN A 305 -14.73 -6.18 12.07
CA ASN A 305 -15.10 -5.31 10.95
C ASN A 305 -14.45 -3.93 11.01
N PHE A 306 -13.68 -3.70 12.09
CA PHE A 306 -12.84 -2.52 12.26
C PHE A 306 -11.44 -2.94 12.71
N LEU A 307 -10.45 -2.86 11.82
CA LEU A 307 -9.06 -3.22 12.10
C LEU A 307 -8.27 -2.02 12.57
N LEU A 308 -7.57 -2.17 13.69
CA LEU A 308 -6.57 -1.24 14.20
C LEU A 308 -5.20 -1.88 14.02
N LEU A 309 -4.31 -1.29 13.20
CA LEU A 309 -3.00 -1.85 12.91
C LEU A 309 -1.89 -0.87 13.33
N ASP A 310 -1.01 -1.32 14.22
CA ASP A 310 0.15 -0.52 14.66
C ASP A 310 1.41 -1.01 13.97
N GLU A 311 1.95 -0.20 13.06
CA GLU A 311 3.14 -0.47 12.24
C GLU A 311 3.14 -1.87 11.61
N PRO A 312 2.09 -2.26 10.84
CA PRO A 312 1.94 -3.64 10.36
C PRO A 312 2.96 -4.03 9.30
N THR A 313 3.69 -3.07 8.75
CA THR A 313 4.74 -3.29 7.73
C THR A 313 6.13 -3.49 8.30
N ASN A 314 6.33 -3.26 9.61
CA ASN A 314 7.63 -3.41 10.24
C ASN A 314 8.09 -4.88 10.20
N HIS A 315 9.38 -5.08 9.89
CA HIS A 315 10.02 -6.39 9.77
C HIS A 315 9.44 -7.32 8.68
N LEU A 316 8.53 -6.82 7.84
CA LEU A 316 8.05 -7.56 6.69
C LEU A 316 8.98 -7.33 5.48
N ASP A 317 9.31 -8.41 4.78
CA ASP A 317 9.96 -8.33 3.47
C ASP A 317 9.01 -7.75 2.41
N ILE A 318 9.54 -7.35 1.28
CA ILE A 318 8.78 -6.71 0.20
C ILE A 318 7.58 -7.56 -0.23
N THR A 319 7.76 -8.88 -0.37
CA THR A 319 6.70 -9.80 -0.78
C THR A 319 5.59 -9.87 0.27
N SER A 320 5.93 -9.92 1.56
CA SER A 320 4.95 -9.91 2.66
C SER A 320 4.16 -8.61 2.72
N LYS A 321 4.82 -7.47 2.44
CA LYS A 321 4.15 -6.16 2.34
C LYS A 321 3.14 -6.14 1.19
N GLU A 322 3.48 -6.69 0.01
CA GLU A 322 2.57 -6.79 -1.13
C GLU A 322 1.33 -7.63 -0.83
N ILE A 323 1.51 -8.73 -0.09
CA ILE A 323 0.39 -9.57 0.36
C ILE A 323 -0.52 -8.79 1.30
N LEU A 324 0.05 -8.09 2.29
CA LEU A 324 -0.71 -7.27 3.21
C LEU A 324 -1.48 -6.15 2.48
N GLU A 325 -0.84 -5.47 1.52
CA GLU A 325 -1.48 -4.46 0.67
C GLU A 325 -2.68 -5.04 -0.10
N SER A 326 -2.47 -6.18 -0.75
CA SER A 326 -3.52 -6.91 -1.47
C SER A 326 -4.66 -7.32 -0.55
N ALA A 327 -4.35 -7.86 0.62
CA ALA A 327 -5.31 -8.28 1.60
C ALA A 327 -6.17 -7.12 2.12
N LEU A 328 -5.55 -5.99 2.50
CA LEU A 328 -6.25 -4.79 2.97
C LEU A 328 -7.09 -4.12 1.87
N ASN A 329 -6.64 -4.16 0.61
CA ASN A 329 -7.41 -3.61 -0.49
C ASN A 329 -8.66 -4.44 -0.83
N ARG A 330 -8.63 -5.74 -0.55
CA ARG A 330 -9.79 -6.64 -0.71
C ARG A 330 -10.70 -6.68 0.52
N TYR A 331 -10.19 -6.27 1.68
CA TYR A 331 -10.96 -6.23 2.90
C TYR A 331 -12.09 -5.20 2.83
N THR A 332 -13.33 -5.62 3.05
CA THR A 332 -14.53 -4.77 2.94
C THR A 332 -14.90 -4.02 4.21
N GLY A 333 -14.22 -4.32 5.32
CA GLY A 333 -14.36 -3.60 6.58
C GLY A 333 -13.64 -2.26 6.61
N THR A 334 -13.55 -1.67 7.78
CA THR A 334 -12.90 -0.38 8.03
C THR A 334 -11.51 -0.61 8.63
N VAL A 335 -10.54 0.20 8.26
CA VAL A 335 -9.16 0.06 8.75
C VAL A 335 -8.63 1.40 9.22
N LEU A 336 -8.08 1.43 10.43
CA LEU A 336 -7.27 2.53 10.95
C LEU A 336 -5.88 1.99 11.25
N TYR A 337 -4.85 2.58 10.67
CA TYR A 337 -3.50 2.08 10.88
C TYR A 337 -2.47 3.20 11.03
N VAL A 338 -1.42 2.90 11.78
CA VAL A 338 -0.21 3.71 11.87
C VAL A 338 0.85 3.06 10.99
N SER A 339 1.50 3.81 10.13
CA SER A 339 2.65 3.33 9.36
C SER A 339 3.58 4.47 8.95
N HIS A 340 4.86 4.14 8.83
CA HIS A 340 5.89 4.99 8.24
C HIS A 340 6.25 4.57 6.81
N ASP A 341 5.66 3.49 6.32
CA ASP A 341 5.87 2.99 4.96
C ASP A 341 5.02 3.79 3.95
N ARG A 342 5.67 4.74 3.29
CA ARG A 342 5.03 5.66 2.33
C ARG A 342 4.41 4.94 1.14
N TYR A 343 5.03 3.87 0.67
CA TYR A 343 4.51 3.07 -0.44
C TYR A 343 3.25 2.32 -0.03
N PHE A 344 3.27 1.71 1.15
CA PHE A 344 2.11 1.04 1.73
C PHE A 344 0.93 2.00 1.91
N ILE A 345 1.18 3.19 2.50
CA ILE A 345 0.14 4.22 2.67
C ILE A 345 -0.42 4.64 1.31
N ASN A 346 0.44 4.87 0.31
CA ASN A 346 0.01 5.30 -1.03
C ASN A 346 -0.90 4.27 -1.72
N ARG A 347 -0.67 2.98 -1.47
CA ARG A 347 -1.42 1.87 -2.08
C ARG A 347 -2.71 1.52 -1.36
N THR A 348 -2.81 1.81 -0.06
CA THR A 348 -3.92 1.33 0.77
C THR A 348 -4.80 2.43 1.34
N ALA A 349 -4.25 3.62 1.65
CA ALA A 349 -5.01 4.70 2.27
C ALA A 349 -6.04 5.32 1.32
N THR A 350 -7.24 5.56 1.84
CA THR A 350 -8.25 6.42 1.24
C THR A 350 -8.26 7.81 1.88
N ARG A 351 -7.63 7.92 3.06
CA ARG A 351 -7.58 9.12 3.87
C ARG A 351 -6.38 9.10 4.80
N ILE A 352 -5.78 10.25 5.04
CA ILE A 352 -4.63 10.41 5.92
C ILE A 352 -4.98 11.40 7.05
N LEU A 353 -4.66 11.02 8.28
CA LEU A 353 -4.68 11.86 9.46
C LEU A 353 -3.25 12.15 9.89
N ASP A 354 -2.79 13.38 9.71
CA ASP A 354 -1.45 13.81 10.12
C ASP A 354 -1.47 14.40 11.51
N LEU A 355 -0.78 13.76 12.44
CA LEU A 355 -0.65 14.22 13.84
C LEU A 355 0.54 15.17 13.95
N THR A 356 0.26 16.45 13.78
CA THR A 356 1.25 17.52 13.83
C THR A 356 0.91 18.52 14.94
N ASN A 357 1.90 18.86 15.78
CA ASN A 357 1.75 19.81 16.90
C ASN A 357 0.58 19.49 17.85
N GLY A 358 0.33 18.20 18.10
CA GLY A 358 -0.73 17.75 19.02
C GLY A 358 -2.16 17.86 18.47
N SER A 359 -2.32 18.13 17.17
CA SER A 359 -3.62 18.23 16.48
C SER A 359 -3.61 17.36 15.24
N PHE A 360 -4.79 16.92 14.78
CA PHE A 360 -4.93 16.18 13.54
C PHE A 360 -5.28 17.09 12.36
N ILE A 361 -4.52 16.93 11.28
CA ILE A 361 -4.83 17.53 9.97
C ILE A 361 -5.33 16.40 9.06
N ASN A 362 -6.48 16.63 8.41
CA ASN A 362 -7.16 15.63 7.61
C ASN A 362 -6.92 15.85 6.12
N TYR A 363 -6.46 14.80 5.42
CA TYR A 363 -6.25 14.77 3.98
C TYR A 363 -7.07 13.64 3.35
N ILE A 364 -7.99 13.97 2.43
CA ILE A 364 -8.86 13.00 1.76
C ILE A 364 -8.15 12.54 0.49
N GLY A 365 -7.41 11.43 0.57
CA GLY A 365 -6.62 10.88 -0.51
C GLY A 365 -5.50 9.97 -0.02
N ASN A 366 -4.63 9.60 -0.96
CA ASN A 366 -3.44 8.78 -0.72
C ASN A 366 -2.21 9.63 -0.35
N TYR A 367 -1.05 8.99 -0.25
CA TYR A 367 0.19 9.67 0.14
C TYR A 367 0.68 10.70 -0.89
N ASP A 368 0.47 10.46 -2.19
CA ASP A 368 0.84 11.43 -3.23
C ASP A 368 -0.01 12.70 -3.12
N TYR A 369 -1.31 12.55 -2.89
CA TYR A 369 -2.20 13.68 -2.63
C TYR A 369 -1.81 14.46 -1.36
N TYR A 370 -1.41 13.74 -0.30
CA TYR A 370 -0.89 14.37 0.91
C TYR A 370 0.33 15.24 0.62
N LEU A 371 1.31 14.72 -0.13
CA LEU A 371 2.51 15.49 -0.49
C LEU A 371 2.19 16.73 -1.31
N GLU A 372 1.25 16.63 -2.26
CA GLU A 372 0.84 17.76 -3.10
C GLU A 372 0.15 18.86 -2.30
N LYS A 373 -0.68 18.49 -1.32
CA LYS A 373 -1.54 19.43 -0.59
C LYS A 373 -1.04 19.84 0.79
N LYS A 374 0.06 19.24 1.26
CA LYS A 374 0.56 19.44 2.62
C LYS A 374 0.73 20.90 2.97
N GLU A 375 1.46 21.67 2.17
CA GLU A 375 1.77 23.08 2.44
C GLU A 375 0.50 23.94 2.45
N ASP A 376 -0.40 23.74 1.48
CA ASP A 376 -1.66 24.49 1.36
C ASP A 376 -2.58 24.25 2.57
N VAL A 377 -2.73 22.99 2.98
CA VAL A 377 -3.63 22.58 4.06
C VAL A 377 -3.07 22.96 5.43
N GLU A 378 -1.76 22.81 5.65
CA GLU A 378 -1.09 23.27 6.88
C GLU A 378 -1.22 24.80 7.06
N ALA A 379 -1.02 25.57 6.00
CA ALA A 379 -1.19 27.03 6.03
C ALA A 379 -2.63 27.41 6.35
N ALA A 380 -3.62 26.75 5.74
CA ALA A 380 -5.03 26.99 6.02
C ALA A 380 -5.41 26.59 7.45
N PHE A 381 -4.86 25.51 7.98
CA PHE A 381 -5.09 25.05 9.34
C PHE A 381 -4.50 26.03 10.37
N ALA A 382 -3.26 26.49 10.16
CA ALA A 382 -2.61 27.48 11.01
C ALA A 382 -3.39 28.81 11.04
N ALA A 383 -3.89 29.27 9.89
CA ALA A 383 -4.73 30.47 9.81
C ALA A 383 -6.05 30.33 10.60
N ARG A 384 -6.68 29.14 10.57
CA ARG A 384 -7.89 28.86 11.35
C ARG A 384 -7.61 28.85 12.85
N GLN A 385 -6.52 28.25 13.30
CA GLN A 385 -6.13 28.25 14.71
C GLN A 385 -5.85 29.67 15.22
N MET A 386 -5.15 30.51 14.44
CA MET A 386 -4.94 31.92 14.80
C MET A 386 -6.23 32.72 14.89
N ALA A 387 -7.18 32.48 14.00
CA ALA A 387 -8.49 33.12 14.03
C ALA A 387 -9.32 32.71 15.27
N GLN A 388 -9.26 31.44 15.66
CA GLN A 388 -9.95 30.94 16.86
C GLN A 388 -9.33 31.47 18.16
N THR A 389 -8.00 31.56 18.26
CA THR A 389 -7.31 32.16 19.40
C THR A 389 -7.57 33.64 19.51
N ALA A 390 -7.66 34.37 18.40
CA ALA A 390 -8.04 35.79 18.39
C ALA A 390 -9.51 36.04 18.83
N ALA A 391 -10.42 35.11 18.49
CA ALA A 391 -11.83 35.20 18.90
C ALA A 391 -12.05 34.87 20.38
N ASN A 392 -11.19 34.10 21.00
CA ASN A 392 -11.26 33.70 22.42
C ASN A 392 -10.56 34.67 23.39
N HIS A 393 -9.87 35.72 22.89
CA HIS A 393 -9.35 36.82 23.70
C HIS A 393 -10.11 38.09 23.39
N PRO A 394 -11.20 38.42 24.12
CA PRO A 394 -11.78 39.76 24.05
C PRO A 394 -10.85 40.73 24.80
N THR A 395 -10.02 41.43 24.04
CA THR A 395 -9.31 42.61 24.58
C THR A 395 -10.33 43.66 25.00
N GLY A 396 -10.60 43.69 26.30
CA GLY A 396 -11.29 44.81 26.91
C GLY A 396 -10.39 46.05 26.85
N THR A 397 -10.76 47.03 26.01
CA THR A 397 -10.37 48.43 26.23
C THR A 397 -11.45 49.32 25.65
N ASN A 398 -12.05 50.05 26.58
CA ASN A 398 -12.85 51.29 26.54
C ASN A 398 -13.03 52.01 25.20
N SER A 399 -14.28 52.28 24.96
CA SER A 399 -14.81 53.32 24.04
C SER A 399 -14.25 54.73 24.35
N PRO A 400 -14.30 55.65 23.36
CA PRO A 400 -15.39 56.61 23.44
C PRO A 400 -16.18 56.83 22.14
N GLN A 401 -17.43 57.22 22.40
CA GLN A 401 -18.50 57.65 21.52
C GLN A 401 -18.06 58.67 20.45
N ALA A 402 -18.61 58.58 19.24
CA ALA A 402 -19.46 59.62 18.69
C ALA A 402 -19.97 59.34 17.27
N ALA A 403 -21.29 59.54 17.16
CA ALA A 403 -22.06 60.09 16.04
C ALA A 403 -22.36 59.22 14.79
N SER A 404 -23.60 58.79 14.81
CA SER A 404 -24.59 58.64 13.76
C SER A 404 -24.33 59.29 12.40
N THR A 405 -24.53 58.53 11.33
CA THR A 405 -25.50 58.92 10.27
C THR A 405 -25.92 57.67 9.44
N THR A 406 -27.21 57.57 9.37
CA THR A 406 -28.02 56.70 8.53
C THR A 406 -27.79 56.90 7.05
N SER A 407 -27.79 55.87 6.26
CA SER A 407 -28.68 55.76 5.08
C SER A 407 -28.64 54.34 4.47
N SER A 408 -29.83 53.82 4.41
CA SER A 408 -30.32 52.67 3.68
C SER A 408 -30.08 52.80 2.17
N ILE A 409 -30.11 51.70 1.48
CA ILE A 409 -30.92 51.35 0.27
C ILE A 409 -30.22 50.31 -0.60
N SER A 410 -30.79 49.17 -0.63
CA SER A 410 -31.30 48.27 -1.70
C SER A 410 -30.46 47.89 -2.91
N SER A 411 -30.39 46.57 -3.04
CA SER A 411 -30.71 45.73 -4.21
C SER A 411 -30.36 46.20 -5.61
N SER A 412 -29.66 45.40 -6.36
CA SER A 412 -30.14 44.69 -7.55
C SER A 412 -29.04 44.45 -8.57
N ARG A 413 -28.91 43.18 -8.95
CA ARG A 413 -28.88 42.59 -10.31
C ARG A 413 -28.04 43.21 -11.44
N THR A 414 -27.29 42.32 -12.04
CA THR A 414 -27.19 41.96 -13.48
C THR A 414 -26.11 42.59 -14.36
N SER A 415 -25.43 41.62 -15.02
CA SER A 415 -24.98 41.57 -16.42
C SER A 415 -23.73 42.31 -16.89
N GLN A 416 -22.84 41.42 -17.39
CA GLN A 416 -22.20 41.43 -18.72
C GLN A 416 -21.61 42.73 -19.25
N THR A 417 -20.40 42.65 -19.65
CA THR A 417 -19.79 42.82 -20.98
C THR A 417 -18.41 43.49 -20.93
N ALA A 418 -17.45 42.74 -21.41
CA ALA A 418 -16.51 42.93 -22.52
C ALA A 418 -15.64 44.18 -22.61
N MET A 419 -14.37 43.88 -22.94
CA MET A 419 -13.40 44.65 -23.76
C MET A 419 -12.79 45.91 -23.13
N THR A 420 -11.50 46.15 -23.11
CA THR A 420 -10.43 46.06 -24.11
C THR A 420 -9.08 46.44 -23.47
N ALA A 421 -8.05 45.74 -23.84
CA ALA A 421 -6.80 46.06 -24.49
C ALA A 421 -5.77 47.02 -23.86
N SER A 422 -4.61 46.50 -23.87
CA SER A 422 -3.26 47.01 -24.23
C SER A 422 -2.30 47.17 -23.04
N SER A 423 -1.02 46.79 -23.04
CA SER A 423 -0.08 46.48 -24.12
C SER A 423 1.25 45.99 -23.51
N ALA A 424 1.96 45.20 -24.28
CA ALA A 424 3.40 45.08 -24.38
C ALA A 424 4.25 44.39 -23.34
N GLY A 425 4.80 43.25 -23.75
CA GLY A 425 5.95 42.57 -23.14
C GLY A 425 6.32 41.29 -23.89
N SER A 426 7.29 41.36 -24.76
CA SER A 426 8.18 40.40 -25.43
C SER A 426 7.80 38.95 -25.71
N PRO A 427 7.99 38.46 -26.93
CA PRO A 427 7.62 37.14 -27.40
C PRO A 427 8.80 36.17 -27.42
N ALA A 428 9.05 35.46 -26.32
CA ALA A 428 10.00 34.33 -26.33
C ALA A 428 9.49 33.06 -25.64
N ASP A 429 8.53 33.11 -24.71
CA ASP A 429 8.06 31.96 -23.94
C ASP A 429 6.85 31.23 -24.57
N GLY A 430 6.10 31.85 -25.45
CA GLY A 430 4.88 31.30 -26.04
C GLY A 430 5.08 30.14 -27.04
N LYS A 431 6.28 29.88 -27.53
CA LYS A 431 6.52 28.82 -28.52
C LYS A 431 6.83 27.47 -27.91
N ILE A 432 7.34 27.44 -26.67
CA ILE A 432 7.65 26.18 -25.97
C ILE A 432 6.34 25.59 -25.39
N ASP A 433 5.51 26.43 -24.83
CA ASP A 433 4.22 26.02 -24.24
C ASP A 433 3.24 25.48 -25.30
N TRP A 434 3.21 26.06 -26.51
CA TRP A 434 2.35 25.59 -27.60
C TRP A 434 2.77 24.20 -28.15
N LYS A 435 4.06 23.88 -28.18
CA LYS A 435 4.55 22.57 -28.62
C LYS A 435 4.17 21.49 -27.59
N VAL A 436 4.33 21.75 -26.30
CA VAL A 436 3.97 20.83 -25.20
C VAL A 436 2.46 20.58 -25.20
N GLN A 437 1.63 21.62 -25.32
CA GLN A 437 0.19 21.49 -25.43
C GLN A 437 -0.27 20.72 -26.70
N LYS A 438 0.44 20.89 -27.82
CA LYS A 438 0.14 20.16 -29.05
C LYS A 438 0.50 18.67 -28.93
N GLU A 439 1.61 18.35 -28.28
CA GLU A 439 2.00 16.97 -28.01
C GLU A 439 1.06 16.28 -26.99
N GLU A 440 0.63 16.95 -25.95
CA GLU A 440 -0.36 16.43 -25.02
C GLU A 440 -1.72 16.18 -25.67
N ARG A 441 -2.19 17.11 -26.49
CA ARG A 441 -3.43 16.92 -27.26
C ARG A 441 -3.31 15.77 -28.27
N ALA A 442 -2.14 15.56 -28.88
CA ALA A 442 -1.90 14.44 -29.77
C ALA A 442 -1.87 13.10 -29.00
N ARG A 443 -1.27 13.07 -27.80
CA ARG A 443 -1.30 11.89 -26.91
C ARG A 443 -2.71 11.56 -26.42
N LEU A 444 -3.49 12.55 -26.03
CA LEU A 444 -4.87 12.39 -25.62
C LEU A 444 -5.75 11.83 -26.76
N ARG A 445 -5.62 12.37 -27.98
CA ARG A 445 -6.33 11.85 -29.16
C ARG A 445 -5.94 10.42 -29.50
N LYS A 446 -4.64 10.07 -29.36
CA LYS A 446 -4.18 8.69 -29.60
C LYS A 446 -4.79 7.72 -28.58
N ARG A 447 -4.80 8.09 -27.29
CA ARG A 447 -5.45 7.29 -26.23
C ARG A 447 -6.96 7.16 -26.45
N GLN A 448 -7.65 8.23 -26.84
CA GLN A 448 -9.09 8.18 -27.13
C GLN A 448 -9.40 7.26 -28.32
N ASN A 449 -8.57 7.27 -29.37
CA ASN A 449 -8.74 6.37 -30.51
C ASN A 449 -8.43 4.91 -30.17
N GLU A 450 -7.46 4.65 -29.27
CA GLU A 450 -7.17 3.31 -28.78
C GLU A 450 -8.31 2.80 -27.90
N LEU A 451 -8.86 3.65 -27.02
CA LEU A 451 -10.01 3.33 -26.17
C LEU A 451 -11.23 2.98 -27.01
N LYS A 452 -11.54 3.79 -28.03
CA LYS A 452 -12.66 3.52 -28.94
C LYS A 452 -12.50 2.19 -29.71
N LYS A 453 -11.27 1.84 -30.13
CA LYS A 453 -11.00 0.54 -30.76
C LYS A 453 -11.21 -0.65 -29.82
N VAL A 454 -10.93 -0.48 -28.54
CA VAL A 454 -11.16 -1.52 -27.52
C VAL A 454 -12.66 -1.64 -27.24
N GLU A 455 -13.37 -0.53 -27.12
CA GLU A 455 -14.83 -0.52 -26.95
C GLU A 455 -15.56 -1.17 -28.16
N ASP A 456 -15.17 -0.84 -29.38
CA ASP A 456 -15.73 -1.45 -30.59
C ASP A 456 -15.49 -2.98 -30.61
N LYS A 457 -14.31 -3.42 -30.11
CA LYS A 457 -13.97 -4.84 -30.04
C LYS A 457 -14.70 -5.60 -28.92
N ILE A 458 -14.96 -4.94 -27.81
CA ILE A 458 -15.81 -5.48 -26.73
C ILE A 458 -17.25 -5.68 -27.27
N HIS A 459 -17.78 -4.69 -27.92
CA HIS A 459 -19.12 -4.77 -28.49
C HIS A 459 -19.26 -5.88 -29.55
N GLU A 460 -18.25 -6.09 -30.41
CA GLU A 460 -18.17 -7.21 -31.34
C GLU A 460 -18.17 -8.57 -30.64
N LEU A 461 -17.42 -8.69 -29.53
CA LEU A 461 -17.36 -9.92 -28.76
C LEU A 461 -18.66 -10.19 -28.00
N GLU A 462 -19.27 -9.17 -27.40
CA GLU A 462 -20.60 -9.29 -26.75
C GLU A 462 -21.69 -9.69 -27.70
N THR A 463 -21.67 -9.16 -28.95
CA THR A 463 -22.63 -9.54 -29.98
C THR A 463 -22.45 -11.02 -30.38
N ARG A 464 -21.20 -11.47 -30.48
CA ARG A 464 -20.87 -12.85 -30.83
C ARG A 464 -21.16 -13.84 -29.69
N ASP A 465 -21.04 -13.41 -28.47
CA ASP A 465 -21.41 -14.18 -27.27
C ASP A 465 -22.92 -14.37 -27.21
N GLY A 466 -23.69 -13.30 -27.50
CA GLY A 466 -25.15 -13.38 -27.64
C GLY A 466 -25.61 -14.31 -28.77
N GLU A 467 -24.92 -14.33 -29.93
CA GLU A 467 -25.21 -15.26 -31.03
C GLU A 467 -24.93 -16.73 -30.65
N ILE A 468 -23.88 -16.97 -29.83
CA ILE A 468 -23.54 -18.31 -29.34
C ILE A 468 -24.58 -18.78 -28.31
N ASP A 469 -25.01 -17.92 -27.38
CA ASP A 469 -26.06 -18.22 -26.42
C ASP A 469 -27.44 -18.50 -27.12
N GLU A 470 -27.72 -17.78 -28.19
CA GLU A 470 -28.92 -18.03 -28.98
C GLU A 470 -28.88 -19.37 -29.73
N LEU A 471 -27.70 -19.76 -30.24
CA LEU A 471 -27.49 -21.07 -30.86
C LEU A 471 -27.54 -22.21 -29.86
N LEU A 472 -27.01 -22.03 -28.66
CA LEU A 472 -27.05 -23.03 -27.58
C LEU A 472 -28.47 -23.21 -27.01
N SER A 473 -29.31 -22.17 -27.06
CA SER A 473 -30.71 -22.25 -26.62
C SER A 473 -31.66 -22.89 -27.66
N GLN A 474 -31.18 -23.16 -28.90
CA GLN A 474 -31.95 -23.83 -29.96
C GLN A 474 -31.67 -25.33 -30.08
N GLU A 475 -30.74 -25.89 -29.29
CA GLU A 475 -30.39 -27.32 -29.27
C GLU A 475 -31.03 -28.11 -28.10
N ASP A 476 -31.97 -27.54 -27.31
CA ASP A 476 -32.79 -28.29 -26.33
C ASP A 476 -34.22 -28.60 -26.83
#